data_58bb63f0470b605cb7d98880675ee7b6
#
_entry.id   58bb63f0470b605cb7d98880675ee7b6
#
_cell.length_a   1.000
_cell.length_b   1.000
_cell.length_c   1.000
_cell.angle_alpha   90.00
_cell.angle_beta   90.00
_cell.angle_gamma   90.00
#
_symmetry.space_group_name_H-M   'P 1'
#
loop_
_entity.id
_entity.type
_entity.pdbx_description
1 polymer ?
#
loop_
_entity_poly.entity_id
_entity_poly.type
_entity_poly.pdbx_seq_one_letter_code
_entity_poly.pdbx_strand_id
1 'polypeptide(L)'
;GTSCEQVMVGQRIKVIEDNMAEFDVSSSMESSINELDARTAALAESARMMSDEDYDTLLHIVEAEAGTEDVKGRILVANVIMNRIKNKEFPDTVTEVVWQNTNGVPQFSPTYDGRINEVTVTDETREAVRQALEGVDYSEGALFFIQKSEAESQNVSWFEKDLKRLFK
;
A
#
# COMPACT_ATOMS: atom_id res chain seq x y z
N GLY A 1 -11.75 16.56 7.07
CA GLY A 1 -11.63 15.62 6.26
C GLY A 1 -11.84 14.24 6.77
N THR A 2 -12.81 13.74 6.31
CA THR A 2 -13.10 12.39 6.55
C THR A 2 -12.15 11.55 5.76
N SER A 3 -11.54 10.62 6.39
CA SER A 3 -10.93 9.57 5.64
C SER A 3 -12.05 8.93 4.87
N CYS A 4 -12.03 9.12 3.60
CA CYS A 4 -13.07 8.56 2.78
C CYS A 4 -12.75 7.12 2.51
N GLU A 5 -13.34 6.28 3.29
CA GLU A 5 -13.39 4.90 2.90
C GLU A 5 -14.60 4.74 2.01
N GLN A 6 -14.33 4.46 0.75
CA GLN A 6 -15.38 4.35 -0.24
C GLN A 6 -15.44 2.91 -0.72
N VAL A 7 -16.65 2.40 -0.87
CA VAL A 7 -16.86 1.05 -1.39
C VAL A 7 -17.45 1.17 -2.77
N MET A 8 -16.70 0.77 -3.77
CA MET A 8 -17.21 0.58 -5.11
C MET A 8 -17.66 -0.87 -5.23
N VAL A 9 -18.52 -1.17 -6.16
CA VAL A 9 -19.07 -2.51 -6.33
C VAL A 9 -17.94 -3.54 -6.27
N GLY A 10 -17.86 -4.24 -5.15
CA GLY A 10 -16.84 -5.25 -4.92
C GLY A 10 -15.42 -4.72 -4.71
N GLN A 11 -15.24 -3.42 -4.59
CA GLN A 11 -13.92 -2.82 -4.45
C GLN A 11 -13.94 -1.73 -3.38
N ARG A 12 -12.79 -1.53 -2.76
CA ARG A 12 -12.62 -0.46 -1.79
C ARG A 12 -11.51 0.47 -2.23
N ILE A 13 -11.73 1.75 -2.03
CA ILE A 13 -10.73 2.78 -2.21
C ILE A 13 -10.43 3.35 -0.84
N LYS A 14 -9.16 3.36 -0.48
CA LYS A 14 -8.72 3.93 0.78
C LYS A 14 -7.95 5.22 0.49
N VAL A 15 -8.37 6.31 1.11
CA VAL A 15 -7.65 7.57 0.99
C VAL A 15 -6.52 7.58 2.00
N ILE A 16 -5.32 7.89 1.53
CA ILE A 16 -4.17 8.07 2.41
C ILE A 16 -4.20 9.50 2.93
N GLU A 17 -4.35 9.64 4.23
CA GLU A 17 -4.29 10.94 4.87
C GLU A 17 -2.87 11.45 4.85
N ASP A 18 -2.67 12.67 4.37
CA ASP A 18 -1.35 13.30 4.43
C ASP A 18 -0.96 13.47 5.89
N ASN A 19 0.26 13.12 6.22
CA ASN A 19 0.75 13.19 7.59
C ASN A 19 -0.18 12.45 8.55
N MET A 20 -0.46 11.22 8.23
CA MET A 20 -1.20 10.35 9.14
C MET A 20 -0.43 10.28 10.42
N ALA A 21 -0.91 11.03 11.35
CA ALA A 21 -0.04 11.46 12.38
C ALA A 21 0.27 10.40 13.37
N GLU A 22 -0.51 9.59 13.73
CA GLU A 22 -0.16 8.81 14.89
C GLU A 22 -0.28 7.34 14.68
N PHE A 23 0.86 6.78 14.54
CA PHE A 23 1.00 5.35 14.68
C PHE A 23 1.27 5.10 16.16
N ASP A 24 0.24 4.71 16.86
CA ASP A 24 0.39 4.40 18.27
C ASP A 24 1.01 3.03 18.44
N VAL A 25 2.30 3.02 18.72
CA VAL A 25 3.01 1.77 18.98
C VAL A 25 3.01 1.39 20.46
N SER A 26 2.52 2.26 21.31
CA SER A 26 2.60 2.00 22.75
C SER A 26 1.78 0.79 23.16
N SER A 27 0.60 0.65 22.61
CA SER A 27 -0.23 -0.52 22.90
C SER A 27 0.35 -1.81 22.36
N SER A 28 1.09 -1.73 21.26
CA SER A 28 1.68 -2.93 20.70
C SER A 28 2.96 -3.34 21.38
N MET A 29 3.64 -2.41 22.05
CA MET A 29 4.82 -2.79 22.83
C MET A 29 4.45 -3.62 24.04
N GLU A 30 3.30 -3.36 24.59
CA GLU A 30 2.82 -4.12 25.71
C GLU A 30 2.14 -5.41 25.32
N SER A 31 1.69 -5.49 24.08
CA SER A 31 1.20 -6.74 23.58
C SER A 31 2.38 -7.66 23.51
N SER A 32 2.53 -8.32 24.51
CA SER A 32 3.32 -9.46 24.86
C SER A 32 4.52 -9.74 23.96
N ILE A 33 5.64 -9.66 24.55
CA ILE A 33 6.89 -10.23 24.07
C ILE A 33 6.67 -11.67 23.57
N ASN A 34 5.66 -12.34 24.07
CA ASN A 34 5.34 -13.71 23.67
C ASN A 34 4.89 -13.83 22.22
N GLU A 35 4.32 -12.78 21.65
CA GLU A 35 3.93 -12.79 20.25
C GLU A 35 5.09 -12.45 19.32
N LEU A 36 6.16 -11.91 19.86
CA LEU A 36 7.28 -11.47 19.06
C LEU A 36 7.92 -12.61 18.28
N ASP A 37 8.07 -13.76 18.90
CA ASP A 37 8.65 -14.92 18.24
C ASP A 37 7.74 -15.43 17.12
N ALA A 38 6.43 -15.44 17.35
CA ALA A 38 5.47 -15.86 16.34
C ALA A 38 5.47 -14.90 15.14
N ARG A 39 5.54 -13.60 15.42
CA ARG A 39 5.60 -12.58 14.36
C ARG A 39 6.88 -12.67 13.57
N THR A 40 8.00 -12.88 14.26
CA THR A 40 9.29 -13.04 13.58
C THR A 40 9.29 -14.26 12.69
N ALA A 41 8.70 -15.35 13.14
CA ALA A 41 8.60 -16.56 12.34
C ALA A 41 7.69 -16.34 11.13
N ALA A 42 6.56 -15.63 11.31
CA ALA A 42 5.65 -15.33 10.22
C ALA A 42 6.31 -14.43 9.17
N LEU A 43 7.08 -13.44 9.61
CA LEU A 43 7.82 -12.58 8.72
C LEU A 43 8.86 -13.38 7.92
N ALA A 44 9.59 -14.23 8.59
CA ALA A 44 10.61 -15.05 7.94
C ALA A 44 9.98 -15.99 6.91
N GLU A 45 8.81 -16.52 7.21
CA GLU A 45 8.10 -17.37 6.28
C GLU A 45 7.60 -16.59 5.07
N SER A 46 7.01 -15.42 5.30
CA SER A 46 6.55 -14.55 4.21
C SER A 46 7.69 -14.14 3.31
N ALA A 47 8.83 -13.77 3.91
CA ALA A 47 10.00 -13.38 3.15
C ALA A 47 10.56 -14.55 2.33
N ARG A 48 10.47 -15.77 2.85
CA ARG A 48 10.93 -16.95 2.10
C ARG A 48 10.02 -17.30 0.95
N MET A 49 8.72 -16.96 1.05
CA MET A 49 7.76 -17.25 -0.01
C MET A 49 7.75 -16.18 -1.09
N MET A 50 8.38 -15.06 -0.84
CA MET A 50 8.49 -13.98 -1.81
C MET A 50 9.88 -13.99 -2.41
N SER A 51 9.95 -13.85 -3.73
CA SER A 51 11.26 -13.79 -4.40
C SER A 51 11.99 -12.50 -4.01
N ASP A 52 13.32 -12.52 -4.16
CA ASP A 52 14.13 -11.33 -3.90
C ASP A 52 13.72 -10.17 -4.82
N GLU A 53 13.39 -10.48 -6.06
CA GLU A 53 12.93 -9.50 -7.03
C GLU A 53 11.62 -8.86 -6.56
N ASP A 54 10.66 -9.66 -6.11
CA ASP A 54 9.39 -9.16 -5.63
C ASP A 54 9.56 -8.30 -4.39
N TYR A 55 10.40 -8.73 -3.47
CA TYR A 55 10.66 -7.96 -2.27
C TYR A 55 11.30 -6.60 -2.60
N ASP A 56 12.28 -6.60 -3.47
CA ASP A 56 12.95 -5.38 -3.90
C ASP A 56 11.98 -4.45 -4.61
N THR A 57 11.14 -5.00 -5.49
CA THR A 57 10.12 -4.21 -6.19
C THR A 57 9.14 -3.60 -5.20
N LEU A 58 8.72 -4.37 -4.21
CA LEU A 58 7.80 -3.87 -3.19
C LEU A 58 8.41 -2.70 -2.41
N LEU A 59 9.66 -2.82 -2.00
CA LEU A 59 10.35 -1.74 -1.31
C LEU A 59 10.40 -0.48 -2.17
N HIS A 60 10.78 -0.62 -3.42
CA HIS A 60 10.94 0.53 -4.32
C HIS A 60 9.62 1.21 -4.64
N ILE A 61 8.56 0.43 -4.86
CA ILE A 61 7.27 1.05 -5.18
C ILE A 61 6.67 1.75 -3.96
N VAL A 62 6.81 1.17 -2.78
CA VAL A 62 6.32 1.82 -1.56
C VAL A 62 7.09 3.12 -1.33
N GLU A 63 8.41 3.12 -1.52
CA GLU A 63 9.20 4.34 -1.41
C GLU A 63 8.76 5.38 -2.43
N ALA A 64 8.57 4.97 -3.68
CA ALA A 64 8.20 5.90 -4.74
C ALA A 64 6.80 6.49 -4.55
N GLU A 65 5.87 5.69 -4.08
CA GLU A 65 4.48 6.11 -3.91
C GLU A 65 4.22 6.83 -2.60
N ALA A 66 4.90 6.44 -1.54
CA ALA A 66 4.58 6.91 -0.19
C ALA A 66 5.81 7.37 0.60
N GLY A 67 6.89 7.72 -0.08
CA GLY A 67 8.13 8.12 0.60
C GLY A 67 8.00 9.41 1.41
N THR A 68 6.96 10.21 1.19
CA THR A 68 6.69 11.41 1.97
C THR A 68 5.67 11.17 3.07
N GLU A 69 5.12 9.97 3.15
CA GLU A 69 4.13 9.62 4.16
C GLU A 69 4.78 9.01 5.39
N ASP A 70 4.02 8.90 6.45
CA ASP A 70 4.49 8.21 7.64
C ASP A 70 4.45 6.67 7.43
N VAL A 71 4.85 5.93 8.46
CA VAL A 71 4.91 4.47 8.39
C VAL A 71 3.54 3.88 8.05
N LYS A 72 2.49 4.42 8.62
CA LYS A 72 1.14 3.91 8.37
C LYS A 72 0.72 4.06 6.91
N GLY A 73 1.01 5.20 6.31
CA GLY A 73 0.72 5.42 4.90
C GLY A 73 1.51 4.46 4.00
N ARG A 74 2.75 4.21 4.34
CA ARG A 74 3.59 3.27 3.61
C ARG A 74 3.09 1.84 3.75
N ILE A 75 2.65 1.45 4.94
CA ILE A 75 2.04 0.14 5.16
C ILE A 75 0.80 -0.01 4.30
N LEU A 76 -0.02 1.04 4.23
CA LEU A 76 -1.23 1.00 3.43
C LEU A 76 -0.95 0.71 1.96
N VAL A 77 0.06 1.34 1.39
CA VAL A 77 0.43 1.07 -0.01
C VAL A 77 0.85 -0.39 -0.17
N ALA A 78 1.67 -0.90 0.73
CA ALA A 78 2.07 -2.32 0.68
C ALA A 78 0.85 -3.24 0.81
N ASN A 79 -0.08 -2.91 1.70
CA ASN A 79 -1.31 -3.70 1.88
C ASN A 79 -2.11 -3.79 0.59
N VAL A 80 -2.28 -2.66 -0.11
CA VAL A 80 -3.04 -2.64 -1.36
C VAL A 80 -2.39 -3.58 -2.39
N ILE A 81 -1.08 -3.52 -2.51
CA ILE A 81 -0.36 -4.40 -3.44
C ILE A 81 -0.56 -5.87 -3.06
N MET A 82 -0.44 -6.19 -1.78
CA MET A 82 -0.64 -7.56 -1.31
C MET A 82 -2.08 -8.02 -1.53
N ASN A 83 -3.05 -7.12 -1.38
CA ASN A 83 -4.45 -7.45 -1.65
C ASN A 83 -4.66 -7.78 -3.13
N ARG A 84 -4.00 -7.04 -4.02
CA ARG A 84 -4.10 -7.31 -5.47
C ARG A 84 -3.57 -8.69 -5.81
N ILE A 85 -2.46 -9.09 -5.20
CA ILE A 85 -1.88 -10.41 -5.45
C ILE A 85 -2.88 -11.53 -5.12
N LYS A 86 -3.70 -11.32 -4.11
CA LYS A 86 -4.69 -12.30 -3.67
C LYS A 86 -5.99 -12.24 -4.46
N ASN A 87 -6.15 -11.24 -5.31
CA ASN A 87 -7.37 -11.02 -6.06
C ASN A 87 -7.24 -11.58 -7.48
N LYS A 88 -8.26 -12.32 -7.91
CA LYS A 88 -8.25 -13.00 -9.21
C LYS A 88 -8.17 -12.06 -10.40
N GLU A 89 -8.55 -10.81 -10.21
CA GLU A 89 -8.56 -9.83 -11.30
C GLU A 89 -7.20 -9.19 -11.52
N PHE A 90 -6.23 -9.49 -10.69
CA PHE A 90 -4.90 -8.91 -10.77
C PHE A 90 -3.86 -10.03 -10.91
N PRO A 91 -2.66 -9.67 -11.39
CA PRO A 91 -1.56 -10.64 -11.39
C PRO A 91 -1.26 -11.16 -9.98
N ASP A 92 -0.60 -12.28 -9.89
CA ASP A 92 -0.37 -12.95 -8.62
C ASP A 92 1.03 -12.78 -8.05
N THR A 93 1.85 -11.91 -8.64
CA THR A 93 3.16 -11.57 -8.08
C THR A 93 3.29 -10.06 -7.91
N VAL A 94 4.14 -9.66 -6.95
CA VAL A 94 4.39 -8.24 -6.69
C VAL A 94 4.90 -7.54 -7.95
N THR A 95 5.89 -8.11 -8.59
CA THR A 95 6.49 -7.50 -9.77
C THR A 95 5.47 -7.31 -10.88
N GLU A 96 4.64 -8.31 -11.12
CA GLU A 96 3.62 -8.20 -12.17
C GLU A 96 2.53 -7.19 -11.80
N VAL A 97 2.12 -7.13 -10.54
CA VAL A 97 1.15 -6.14 -10.08
C VAL A 97 1.70 -4.73 -10.24
N VAL A 98 2.94 -4.51 -9.82
CA VAL A 98 3.56 -3.19 -9.84
C VAL A 98 3.76 -2.71 -11.28
N TRP A 99 4.20 -3.57 -12.16
CA TRP A 99 4.46 -3.23 -13.55
C TRP A 99 3.25 -3.38 -14.47
N GLN A 100 2.09 -3.68 -13.91
CA GLN A 100 0.88 -3.88 -14.69
C GLN A 100 0.54 -2.63 -15.51
N ASN A 101 0.19 -2.87 -16.76
CA ASN A 101 -0.16 -1.83 -17.70
C ASN A 101 -1.47 -2.24 -18.39
N THR A 102 -2.44 -1.37 -18.37
CA THR A 102 -3.73 -1.64 -18.99
C THR A 102 -3.95 -0.65 -20.14
N ASN A 103 -3.93 -1.17 -21.36
CA ASN A 103 -4.13 -0.35 -22.56
C ASN A 103 -3.15 0.84 -22.64
N GLY A 104 -1.88 0.59 -22.30
CA GLY A 104 -0.87 1.62 -22.34
C GLY A 104 -0.84 2.53 -21.10
N VAL A 105 -1.73 2.29 -20.14
CA VAL A 105 -1.78 3.09 -18.92
C VAL A 105 -1.21 2.28 -17.76
N PRO A 106 -0.09 2.72 -17.16
CA PRO A 106 0.48 2.01 -16.03
C PRO A 106 -0.39 2.17 -14.78
N GLN A 107 -0.45 1.13 -13.98
CA GLN A 107 -1.19 1.19 -12.72
C GLN A 107 -0.47 2.03 -11.67
N PHE A 108 0.85 2.10 -11.76
CA PHE A 108 1.67 2.89 -10.84
C PHE A 108 2.57 3.82 -11.65
N SER A 109 2.34 5.12 -11.50
CA SER A 109 3.09 6.11 -12.28
C SER A 109 4.62 6.04 -12.12
N PRO A 110 5.18 5.65 -10.96
CA PRO A 110 6.62 5.52 -10.86
C PRO A 110 7.26 4.50 -11.81
N THR A 111 6.48 3.57 -12.34
CA THR A 111 7.01 2.65 -13.36
C THR A 111 7.10 3.32 -14.72
N TYR A 112 6.27 4.31 -14.95
CA TYR A 112 6.24 5.03 -16.22
C TYR A 112 7.32 6.12 -16.27
N ASP A 113 7.44 6.90 -15.20
CA ASP A 113 8.39 8.02 -15.17
C ASP A 113 9.77 7.64 -14.68
N GLY A 114 9.98 6.39 -14.30
CA GLY A 114 11.29 5.91 -13.89
C GLY A 114 11.64 6.09 -12.43
N ARG A 115 10.78 6.73 -11.65
CA ARG A 115 11.08 6.98 -10.23
C ARG A 115 11.32 5.69 -9.44
N ILE A 116 10.68 4.60 -9.83
CA ILE A 116 10.84 3.33 -9.14
C ILE A 116 12.31 2.86 -9.11
N ASN A 117 13.07 3.24 -10.14
CA ASN A 117 14.47 2.87 -10.23
C ASN A 117 15.40 3.91 -9.63
N GLU A 118 14.90 5.08 -9.31
CA GLU A 118 15.70 6.21 -8.85
C GLU A 118 15.63 6.44 -7.34
N VAL A 119 14.56 5.96 -6.70
CA VAL A 119 14.38 6.21 -5.27
C VAL A 119 15.38 5.42 -4.45
N THR A 120 15.74 5.99 -3.31
CA THR A 120 16.54 5.31 -2.29
C THR A 120 15.59 4.82 -1.23
N VAL A 121 15.59 3.52 -1.00
CA VAL A 121 14.71 2.92 0.00
C VAL A 121 15.20 3.30 1.40
N THR A 122 14.34 3.96 2.15
CA THR A 122 14.65 4.40 3.51
C THR A 122 14.36 3.30 4.53
N ASP A 123 14.89 3.48 5.73
CA ASP A 123 14.61 2.56 6.82
C ASP A 123 13.14 2.56 7.20
N GLU A 124 12.47 3.69 7.10
CA GLU A 124 11.04 3.78 7.37
C GLU A 124 10.24 2.93 6.40
N THR A 125 10.63 2.93 5.14
CA THR A 125 9.98 2.08 4.15
C THR A 125 10.25 0.61 4.41
N ARG A 126 11.47 0.26 4.79
CA ARG A 126 11.78 -1.12 5.15
C ARG A 126 10.97 -1.59 6.34
N GLU A 127 10.82 -0.72 7.33
CA GLU A 127 10.00 -1.03 8.50
C GLU A 127 8.53 -1.19 8.14
N ALA A 128 8.00 -0.32 7.29
CA ALA A 128 6.62 -0.40 6.86
C ALA A 128 6.34 -1.70 6.10
N VAL A 129 7.21 -2.06 5.18
CA VAL A 129 7.05 -3.31 4.42
C VAL A 129 7.17 -4.51 5.36
N ARG A 130 8.10 -4.46 6.30
CA ARG A 130 8.24 -5.53 7.29
C ARG A 130 6.94 -5.74 8.06
N GLN A 131 6.33 -4.65 8.54
CA GLN A 131 5.08 -4.73 9.27
C GLN A 131 3.94 -5.26 8.40
N ALA A 132 3.86 -4.82 7.16
CA ALA A 132 2.84 -5.31 6.25
C ALA A 132 2.99 -6.81 6.02
N LEU A 133 4.20 -7.30 5.86
CA LEU A 133 4.45 -8.73 5.67
C LEU A 133 4.17 -9.54 6.94
N GLU A 134 4.25 -8.92 8.10
CA GLU A 134 3.87 -9.55 9.36
C GLU A 134 2.35 -9.63 9.55
N GLY A 135 1.60 -8.94 8.71
CA GLY A 135 0.15 -8.97 8.80
C GLY A 135 -0.50 -7.67 9.27
N VAL A 136 0.29 -6.63 9.51
CA VAL A 136 -0.30 -5.32 9.83
C VAL A 136 -1.03 -4.80 8.60
N ASP A 137 -2.30 -4.53 8.75
CA ASP A 137 -3.15 -4.19 7.62
C ASP A 137 -4.12 -3.07 8.00
N TYR A 138 -3.99 -1.94 7.32
CA TYR A 138 -4.88 -0.81 7.48
C TYR A 138 -5.80 -0.63 6.27
N SER A 139 -5.70 -1.52 5.28
CA SER A 139 -6.36 -1.32 3.99
C SER A 139 -7.83 -1.74 3.97
N GLU A 140 -8.23 -2.59 4.90
CA GLU A 140 -9.58 -3.16 4.91
C GLU A 140 -9.95 -3.82 3.58
N GLY A 141 -8.98 -4.46 2.95
CA GLY A 141 -9.19 -5.14 1.68
C GLY A 141 -9.18 -4.25 0.45
N ALA A 142 -8.78 -2.98 0.61
CA ALA A 142 -8.77 -2.04 -0.51
C ALA A 142 -7.82 -2.50 -1.62
N LEU A 143 -8.24 -2.30 -2.85
CA LEU A 143 -7.45 -2.62 -4.05
C LEU A 143 -6.90 -1.37 -4.71
N PHE A 144 -7.29 -0.19 -4.23
CA PHE A 144 -6.86 1.10 -4.77
C PHE A 144 -6.56 2.06 -3.63
N PHE A 145 -5.70 3.01 -3.89
CA PHE A 145 -5.45 4.10 -2.96
C PHE A 145 -5.27 5.41 -3.73
N ILE A 146 -5.43 6.52 -3.02
CA ILE A 146 -5.15 7.84 -3.54
C ILE A 146 -4.72 8.72 -2.37
N GLN A 147 -3.75 9.60 -2.60
CA GLN A 147 -3.35 10.55 -1.59
C GLN A 147 -4.42 11.62 -1.45
N LYS A 148 -4.71 11.99 -0.21
CA LYS A 148 -5.77 12.95 0.07
C LYS A 148 -5.50 14.30 -0.60
N SER A 149 -4.29 14.80 -0.52
CA SER A 149 -3.94 16.07 -1.15
C SER A 149 -4.14 16.02 -2.66
N GLU A 150 -3.81 14.90 -3.28
CA GLU A 150 -4.00 14.73 -4.70
C GLU A 150 -5.47 14.68 -5.08
N ALA A 151 -6.27 13.98 -4.28
CA ALA A 151 -7.70 13.92 -4.49
C ALA A 151 -8.35 15.29 -4.34
N GLU A 152 -7.91 16.08 -3.38
CA GLU A 152 -8.48 17.39 -3.09
C GLU A 152 -8.03 18.48 -4.06
N SER A 153 -6.76 18.44 -4.46
CA SER A 153 -6.20 19.54 -5.24
C SER A 153 -6.29 19.36 -6.75
N GLN A 154 -6.22 18.14 -7.22
CA GLN A 154 -6.12 17.89 -8.64
C GLN A 154 -7.30 17.14 -9.25
N ASN A 155 -7.92 16.31 -8.49
CA ASN A 155 -8.91 15.37 -9.00
C ASN A 155 -10.23 15.38 -8.25
N VAL A 156 -10.53 16.48 -7.56
CA VAL A 156 -11.76 16.56 -6.78
C VAL A 156 -12.97 16.24 -7.64
N SER A 157 -13.08 16.85 -8.81
CA SER A 157 -14.22 16.62 -9.67
C SER A 157 -14.25 15.19 -10.21
N TRP A 158 -13.10 14.63 -10.54
CA TRP A 158 -13.00 13.24 -10.95
C TRP A 158 -13.39 12.32 -9.79
N PHE A 159 -12.79 12.56 -8.64
CA PHE A 159 -13.02 11.75 -7.45
C PHE A 159 -14.52 11.74 -7.07
N GLU A 160 -15.10 12.93 -6.98
CA GLU A 160 -16.52 13.05 -6.62
C GLU A 160 -17.43 12.49 -7.70
N LYS A 161 -17.16 12.80 -8.95
CA LYS A 161 -18.00 12.42 -10.06
C LYS A 161 -17.97 10.91 -10.29
N ASP A 162 -16.79 10.35 -10.35
CA ASP A 162 -16.65 8.93 -10.69
C ASP A 162 -17.02 8.04 -9.52
N LEU A 163 -16.65 8.42 -8.30
CA LEU A 163 -17.03 7.64 -7.14
C LEU A 163 -18.54 7.69 -6.90
N LYS A 164 -19.14 8.86 -7.04
CA LYS A 164 -20.59 8.96 -6.89
C LYS A 164 -21.33 8.13 -7.91
N ARG A 165 -20.82 8.10 -9.13
CA ARG A 165 -21.41 7.27 -10.17
C ARG A 165 -21.35 5.80 -9.84
N LEU A 166 -20.22 5.36 -9.25
CA LEU A 166 -20.02 3.97 -8.91
C LEU A 166 -20.77 3.52 -7.67
N PHE A 167 -21.11 4.45 -6.80
CA PHE A 167 -21.78 4.14 -5.54
C PHE A 167 -23.27 4.37 -5.52
N LYS A 168 -23.85 4.63 -6.65
CA LYS A 168 -25.29 4.73 -6.72
C LYS A 168 -25.99 3.40 -6.68
#